data_6fbd6e3d31637b316a2c2692e4b12b91
#
_entry.id   6fbd6e3d31637b316a2c2692e4b12b91
#
_cell.length_a   1.000
_cell.length_b   1.000
_cell.length_c   1.000
_cell.angle_alpha   90.00
_cell.angle_beta   90.00
_cell.angle_gamma   90.00
#
_symmetry.space_group_name_H-M   'P 1'
#
loop_
_entity.id
_entity.type
_entity.pdbx_description
1 polymer ?
#
loop_
_entity_poly.entity_id
_entity_poly.type
_entity_poly.pdbx_seq_one_letter_code
_entity_poly.pdbx_strand_id
1 'polypeptide(L)'
;NALAALSIWSTNIIFVDAFTPSTSSIRSSHSTRIHSSSLGDLLSGITGQAPASLDYPADVLDGTNIDPSKSNVDLQCAYKASRDGWSAINFHENVDGRGSALVVVLSKSGKKFGGYNPLGWDSTDDYGSSNAAFLWYDKGGSEAVRCPILSGGNAAIFDYATGGPNFGAADLVIGSPQAAVLGGFAGPDMEDTSITAGNLREGSSSAGGAFDVPTGWPVRGKFSVVEIEVHCNGNVKPSGSGGGFRLWPF
;
A
#
# COMPACT_ATOMS: atom_id res chain seq x y z
N ASN A 1 5.51 -82.48 -2.68
CA ASN A 1 5.32 -82.21 -4.08
C ASN A 1 5.79 -80.80 -4.40
N ALA A 2 6.84 -80.76 -4.87
CA ALA A 2 7.80 -80.17 -5.78
C ALA A 2 7.15 -79.40 -6.93
N LEU A 3 7.80 -78.28 -7.30
CA LEU A 3 8.19 -77.83 -8.62
C LEU A 3 8.55 -76.32 -8.50
N ALA A 4 9.76 -75.98 -8.53
CA ALA A 4 10.72 -75.75 -9.64
C ALA A 4 10.59 -74.35 -10.22
N ALA A 5 11.64 -73.56 -9.95
CA ALA A 5 11.91 -72.23 -10.51
C ALA A 5 12.31 -72.30 -11.96
N LEU A 6 11.98 -71.25 -12.72
CA LEU A 6 12.74 -70.90 -13.92
C LEU A 6 12.83 -69.34 -14.03
N SER A 7 14.08 -68.89 -13.94
CA SER A 7 14.48 -67.52 -14.19
C SER A 7 14.60 -67.28 -15.72
N ILE A 8 14.03 -66.17 -16.21
CA ILE A 8 14.30 -65.67 -17.55
C ILE A 8 14.85 -64.23 -17.44
N TRP A 9 16.08 -64.11 -17.88
CA TRP A 9 16.77 -62.81 -18.12
C TRP A 9 16.20 -62.20 -19.39
N SER A 10 15.76 -60.92 -19.32
CA SER A 10 15.42 -60.12 -20.49
C SER A 10 16.29 -58.90 -20.55
N THR A 11 17.07 -58.86 -21.60
CA THR A 11 17.99 -57.77 -21.97
C THR A 11 17.18 -56.57 -22.49
N ASN A 12 17.33 -55.42 -21.84
CA ASN A 12 16.78 -54.17 -22.33
C ASN A 12 17.75 -53.52 -23.32
N ILE A 13 17.30 -53.42 -24.55
CA ILE A 13 17.93 -52.64 -25.63
C ILE A 13 17.42 -51.21 -25.49
N ILE A 14 18.35 -50.25 -25.25
CA ILE A 14 18.06 -48.83 -25.24
C ILE A 14 18.05 -48.32 -26.70
N PHE A 15 16.88 -47.90 -27.17
CA PHE A 15 16.73 -47.09 -28.37
C PHE A 15 16.91 -45.63 -27.98
N VAL A 16 17.92 -44.96 -28.54
CA VAL A 16 18.12 -43.54 -28.50
C VAL A 16 17.44 -42.94 -29.70
N ASP A 17 16.24 -42.36 -29.52
CA ASP A 17 15.62 -41.54 -30.57
C ASP A 17 16.13 -40.11 -30.47
N ALA A 18 16.70 -39.64 -31.57
CA ALA A 18 17.13 -38.26 -31.73
C ALA A 18 15.90 -37.36 -31.89
N PHE A 19 15.63 -36.52 -30.90
CA PHE A 19 14.54 -35.55 -30.92
C PHE A 19 15.04 -34.23 -31.54
N THR A 20 14.52 -33.88 -32.69
CA THR A 20 14.69 -32.56 -33.33
C THR A 20 13.76 -31.55 -32.62
N PRO A 21 14.21 -30.35 -32.25
CA PRO A 21 13.33 -29.37 -31.64
C PRO A 21 12.48 -28.68 -32.71
N SER A 22 11.16 -28.87 -32.63
CA SER A 22 10.17 -28.07 -33.33
C SER A 22 9.93 -26.78 -32.56
N THR A 23 10.20 -25.66 -33.20
CA THR A 23 9.87 -24.31 -32.71
C THR A 23 8.38 -24.06 -32.79
N SER A 24 7.66 -24.18 -31.69
CA SER A 24 6.33 -23.61 -31.53
C SER A 24 6.36 -22.54 -30.42
N SER A 25 6.13 -21.31 -30.85
CA SER A 25 5.95 -20.14 -30.06
C SER A 25 4.75 -20.32 -29.11
N ILE A 26 5.01 -20.52 -27.82
CA ILE A 26 3.98 -20.38 -26.78
C ILE A 26 4.28 -19.10 -26.03
N ARG A 27 3.47 -18.07 -26.30
CA ARG A 27 3.35 -16.91 -25.42
C ARG A 27 2.69 -17.38 -24.12
N SER A 28 3.46 -17.57 -23.08
CA SER A 28 2.95 -17.66 -21.72
C SER A 28 3.54 -16.50 -20.94
N SER A 29 2.76 -15.45 -20.80
CA SER A 29 3.04 -14.34 -19.89
C SER A 29 2.56 -14.70 -18.49
N HIS A 30 3.29 -15.57 -17.81
CA HIS A 30 3.21 -15.67 -16.34
C HIS A 30 4.54 -15.17 -15.81
N SER A 31 4.55 -13.88 -15.44
CA SER A 31 5.64 -13.32 -14.65
C SER A 31 5.58 -13.88 -13.25
N THR A 32 6.27 -14.99 -13.02
CA THR A 32 6.53 -15.50 -11.67
C THR A 32 7.58 -14.57 -11.06
N ARG A 33 7.11 -13.59 -10.29
CA ARG A 33 7.97 -12.74 -9.47
C ARG A 33 8.54 -13.59 -8.34
N ILE A 34 9.80 -13.95 -8.43
CA ILE A 34 10.53 -14.67 -7.39
C ILE A 34 10.63 -13.76 -6.16
N HIS A 35 10.13 -14.23 -5.02
CA HIS A 35 10.34 -13.61 -3.72
C HIS A 35 11.83 -13.58 -3.39
N SER A 36 12.47 -12.42 -3.50
CA SER A 36 13.78 -12.18 -2.90
C SER A 36 13.57 -11.44 -1.58
N SER A 37 13.38 -12.23 -0.52
CA SER A 37 13.31 -11.73 0.84
C SER A 37 14.66 -11.24 1.33
N SER A 38 14.65 -10.07 1.97
CA SER A 38 15.54 -9.58 3.04
C SER A 38 17.03 -9.35 2.80
N LEU A 39 17.69 -9.93 1.82
CA LEU A 39 19.11 -9.64 1.53
C LEU A 39 19.29 -8.37 0.66
N GLY A 40 18.28 -8.02 -0.14
CA GLY A 40 18.29 -6.81 -0.96
C GLY A 40 18.23 -5.53 -0.13
N ASP A 41 17.44 -5.53 0.95
CA ASP A 41 17.27 -4.38 1.83
C ASP A 41 18.53 -4.09 2.68
N LEU A 42 19.32 -5.11 3.00
CA LEU A 42 20.58 -4.94 3.72
C LEU A 42 21.71 -4.39 2.81
N LEU A 43 21.68 -4.69 1.52
CA LEU A 43 22.68 -4.26 0.55
C LEU A 43 22.41 -2.86 -0.02
N SER A 44 21.17 -2.39 -0.02
CA SER A 44 20.81 -1.07 -0.55
C SER A 44 21.45 0.09 0.24
N GLY A 45 21.67 -0.11 1.54
CA GLY A 45 22.38 0.85 2.38
C GLY A 45 23.87 1.03 2.04
N ILE A 46 24.47 0.09 1.29
CA ILE A 46 25.91 0.09 0.96
C ILE A 46 26.14 0.59 -0.47
N THR A 47 25.17 0.44 -1.36
CA THR A 47 25.35 0.73 -2.80
C THR A 47 24.74 2.04 -3.27
N GLY A 48 24.06 2.82 -2.40
CA GLY A 48 23.36 4.04 -2.79
C GLY A 48 22.19 3.78 -3.77
N GLN A 49 21.76 2.55 -3.93
CA GLN A 49 20.62 2.19 -4.75
C GLN A 49 19.34 2.55 -4.02
N ALA A 50 18.41 3.22 -4.72
CA ALA A 50 17.09 3.54 -4.15
C ALA A 50 16.45 2.26 -3.59
N PRO A 51 15.89 2.30 -2.36
CA PRO A 51 15.27 1.13 -1.75
C PRO A 51 14.20 0.57 -2.69
N ALA A 52 14.15 -0.77 -2.80
CA ALA A 52 13.16 -1.45 -3.63
C ALA A 52 11.74 -1.01 -3.24
N SER A 53 10.83 -0.98 -4.21
CA SER A 53 9.42 -0.70 -3.95
C SER A 53 8.83 -1.79 -3.04
N LEU A 54 7.92 -1.39 -2.14
CA LEU A 54 7.18 -2.33 -1.32
C LEU A 54 6.32 -3.20 -2.25
N ASP A 55 6.46 -4.52 -2.14
CA ASP A 55 5.51 -5.43 -2.75
C ASP A 55 4.24 -5.53 -1.88
N TYR A 56 3.10 -5.61 -2.53
CA TYR A 56 1.80 -5.80 -1.89
C TYR A 56 0.96 -6.76 -2.74
N PRO A 57 -0.07 -7.43 -2.14
CA PRO A 57 -0.93 -8.33 -2.89
C PRO A 57 -1.62 -7.62 -4.04
N ALA A 58 -1.51 -8.17 -5.25
CA ALA A 58 -2.04 -7.51 -6.46
C ALA A 58 -3.57 -7.36 -6.44
N ASP A 59 -4.26 -8.30 -5.80
CA ASP A 59 -5.73 -8.33 -5.65
C ASP A 59 -6.27 -7.17 -4.79
N VAL A 60 -5.41 -6.46 -4.06
CA VAL A 60 -5.84 -5.27 -3.29
C VAL A 60 -6.42 -4.17 -4.17
N LEU A 61 -6.06 -4.13 -5.45
CA LEU A 61 -6.54 -3.12 -6.40
C LEU A 61 -7.72 -3.56 -7.26
N ASP A 62 -8.12 -4.83 -7.22
CA ASP A 62 -9.19 -5.35 -8.08
C ASP A 62 -10.47 -4.52 -7.97
N GLY A 63 -10.97 -4.06 -9.12
CA GLY A 63 -12.18 -3.26 -9.22
C GLY A 63 -12.06 -1.81 -8.74
N THR A 64 -10.92 -1.36 -8.22
CA THR A 64 -10.69 0.05 -7.85
C THR A 64 -10.51 0.94 -9.08
N ASN A 65 -10.52 2.27 -8.87
CA ASN A 65 -10.27 3.23 -9.97
C ASN A 65 -8.84 3.17 -10.50
N ILE A 66 -7.91 2.62 -9.72
CA ILE A 66 -6.49 2.47 -10.06
C ILE A 66 -6.08 1.01 -10.26
N ASP A 67 -7.04 0.15 -10.59
CA ASP A 67 -6.81 -1.24 -10.96
C ASP A 67 -5.96 -1.31 -12.24
N PRO A 68 -4.74 -1.91 -12.19
CA PRO A 68 -3.82 -1.95 -13.33
C PRO A 68 -4.32 -2.79 -14.50
N SER A 69 -5.37 -3.58 -14.32
CA SER A 69 -6.01 -4.32 -15.41
C SER A 69 -6.77 -3.42 -16.38
N LYS A 70 -7.10 -2.19 -15.96
CA LYS A 70 -7.78 -1.20 -16.77
C LYS A 70 -6.80 -0.51 -17.71
N SER A 71 -7.17 -0.37 -18.98
CA SER A 71 -6.30 0.15 -20.04
C SER A 71 -5.87 1.62 -19.87
N ASN A 72 -6.59 2.40 -19.06
CA ASN A 72 -6.32 3.81 -18.79
C ASN A 72 -5.56 4.05 -17.47
N VAL A 73 -5.11 3.01 -16.81
CA VAL A 73 -4.37 3.09 -15.55
C VAL A 73 -2.90 2.79 -15.79
N ASP A 74 -2.04 3.74 -15.46
CA ASP A 74 -0.60 3.60 -15.34
C ASP A 74 -0.23 3.79 -13.87
N LEU A 75 -0.23 2.68 -13.10
CA LEU A 75 -0.02 2.72 -11.67
C LEU A 75 1.43 3.06 -11.34
N GLN A 76 1.64 4.18 -10.67
CA GLN A 76 2.95 4.69 -10.29
C GLN A 76 3.05 4.97 -8.79
N CYS A 77 4.25 4.76 -8.23
CA CYS A 77 4.56 5.21 -6.87
C CYS A 77 4.79 6.72 -6.87
N ALA A 78 3.73 7.47 -6.53
CA ALA A 78 3.74 8.92 -6.47
C ALA A 78 4.58 9.43 -5.30
N TYR A 79 4.48 8.79 -4.13
CA TYR A 79 5.22 9.14 -2.93
C TYR A 79 5.86 7.89 -2.30
N LYS A 80 7.09 8.07 -1.81
CA LYS A 80 7.84 7.10 -1.03
C LYS A 80 8.61 7.81 0.07
N ALA A 81 8.34 7.52 1.34
CA ALA A 81 8.85 8.28 2.46
C ALA A 81 10.38 8.30 2.54
N SER A 82 11.05 7.18 2.22
CA SER A 82 12.52 7.11 2.19
C SER A 82 13.16 7.91 1.04
N ARG A 83 12.42 8.20 -0.03
CA ARG A 83 12.87 8.98 -1.19
C ARG A 83 12.53 10.45 -1.04
N ASP A 84 11.30 10.76 -0.61
CA ASP A 84 10.70 12.09 -0.73
C ASP A 84 10.69 12.83 0.61
N GLY A 85 10.96 12.16 1.72
CA GLY A 85 10.95 12.73 3.06
C GLY A 85 9.80 12.22 3.94
N TRP A 86 9.90 12.45 5.24
CA TRP A 86 9.05 11.85 6.28
C TRP A 86 8.10 12.88 6.94
N SER A 87 7.70 13.90 6.24
CA SER A 87 6.78 14.91 6.74
C SER A 87 5.46 14.92 5.97
N ALA A 88 4.39 15.38 6.61
CA ALA A 88 3.11 15.63 5.96
C ALA A 88 3.26 16.53 4.71
N ILE A 89 4.11 17.55 4.79
CA ILE A 89 4.39 18.46 3.67
C ILE A 89 4.91 17.66 2.46
N ASN A 90 5.93 16.81 2.67
CA ASN A 90 6.49 16.01 1.58
C ASN A 90 5.46 15.04 1.00
N PHE A 91 4.57 14.48 1.83
CA PHE A 91 3.48 13.63 1.39
C PHE A 91 2.53 14.41 0.47
N HIS A 92 2.01 15.56 0.92
CA HIS A 92 1.04 16.36 0.16
C HIS A 92 1.64 16.94 -1.12
N GLU A 93 2.89 17.41 -1.12
CA GLU A 93 3.58 17.88 -2.33
C GLU A 93 3.63 16.81 -3.46
N ASN A 94 3.65 15.53 -3.09
CA ASN A 94 3.75 14.44 -4.06
C ASN A 94 2.41 13.78 -4.39
N VAL A 95 1.39 13.93 -3.55
CA VAL A 95 0.13 13.15 -3.65
C VAL A 95 -1.08 14.01 -4.01
N ASP A 96 -1.11 15.28 -3.62
CA ASP A 96 -2.27 16.14 -3.84
C ASP A 96 -2.61 16.29 -5.32
N GLY A 97 -3.91 16.22 -5.62
CA GLY A 97 -4.45 16.32 -6.96
C GLY A 97 -4.22 15.12 -7.87
N ARG A 98 -3.65 14.02 -7.36
CA ARG A 98 -3.43 12.80 -8.17
C ARG A 98 -4.63 11.87 -8.20
N GLY A 99 -5.74 12.23 -7.52
CA GLY A 99 -6.94 11.42 -7.46
C GLY A 99 -6.77 10.17 -6.60
N SER A 100 -7.46 9.09 -6.98
CA SER A 100 -7.49 7.86 -6.20
C SER A 100 -6.11 7.31 -5.90
N ALA A 101 -5.91 6.82 -4.67
CA ALA A 101 -4.60 6.37 -4.22
C ALA A 101 -4.68 5.13 -3.32
N LEU A 102 -3.67 4.25 -3.44
CA LEU A 102 -3.40 3.17 -2.50
C LEU A 102 -2.22 3.55 -1.61
N VAL A 103 -2.42 3.51 -0.31
CA VAL A 103 -1.37 3.65 0.69
C VAL A 103 -0.88 2.27 1.09
N VAL A 104 0.44 2.09 1.07
CA VAL A 104 1.15 0.89 1.50
C VAL A 104 2.09 1.27 2.63
N VAL A 105 1.92 0.67 3.80
CA VAL A 105 2.72 0.92 5.00
C VAL A 105 3.45 -0.34 5.40
N LEU A 106 4.75 -0.22 5.67
CA LEU A 106 5.54 -1.23 6.34
C LEU A 106 5.84 -0.76 7.76
N SER A 107 5.33 -1.48 8.75
CA SER A 107 5.61 -1.19 10.15
C SER A 107 6.96 -1.79 10.60
N LYS A 108 7.48 -1.30 11.72
CA LYS A 108 8.70 -1.85 12.37
C LYS A 108 8.54 -3.32 12.77
N SER A 109 7.30 -3.79 12.99
CA SER A 109 7.01 -5.20 13.25
C SER A 109 6.98 -6.07 11.99
N GLY A 110 7.31 -5.51 10.81
CA GLY A 110 7.31 -6.22 9.52
C GLY A 110 5.93 -6.47 8.93
N LYS A 111 4.89 -5.80 9.44
CA LYS A 111 3.53 -5.92 8.92
C LYS A 111 3.29 -4.93 7.80
N LYS A 112 2.64 -5.40 6.72
CA LYS A 112 2.20 -4.57 5.59
C LYS A 112 0.69 -4.37 5.66
N PHE A 113 0.27 -3.13 5.56
CA PHE A 113 -1.14 -2.72 5.59
C PHE A 113 -1.27 -1.32 5.03
N GLY A 114 -2.49 -0.83 4.93
CA GLY A 114 -2.75 0.52 4.48
C GLY A 114 -4.22 0.78 4.22
N GLY A 115 -4.49 1.66 3.26
CA GLY A 115 -5.85 1.99 2.86
C GLY A 115 -5.93 2.44 1.41
N TYR A 116 -7.11 2.29 0.84
CA TYR A 116 -7.47 2.84 -0.47
C TYR A 116 -8.34 4.08 -0.28
N ASN A 117 -7.87 5.20 -0.80
CA ASN A 117 -8.59 6.45 -0.86
C ASN A 117 -9.10 6.68 -2.31
N PRO A 118 -10.39 6.55 -2.59
CA PRO A 118 -10.93 6.78 -3.93
C PRO A 118 -11.08 8.26 -4.28
N LEU A 119 -10.99 9.16 -3.29
CA LEU A 119 -11.19 10.60 -3.47
C LEU A 119 -9.86 11.30 -3.82
N GLY A 120 -8.74 10.82 -3.30
CA GLY A 120 -7.45 11.49 -3.32
C GLY A 120 -7.25 12.41 -2.11
N TRP A 121 -6.14 13.12 -2.10
CA TRP A 121 -5.80 14.18 -1.17
C TRP A 121 -5.61 15.50 -1.93
N ASP A 122 -6.01 16.60 -1.32
CA ASP A 122 -5.93 17.97 -1.85
C ASP A 122 -5.67 18.99 -0.73
N SER A 123 -5.22 18.55 0.46
CA SER A 123 -4.94 19.40 1.62
C SER A 123 -6.13 20.30 2.02
N THR A 124 -7.32 19.71 2.05
CA THR A 124 -8.58 20.47 2.22
C THR A 124 -8.87 20.85 3.67
N ASP A 125 -8.16 20.26 4.64
CA ASP A 125 -8.42 20.35 6.08
C ASP A 125 -9.86 19.92 6.45
N ASP A 126 -10.41 18.97 5.71
CA ASP A 126 -11.77 18.46 5.87
C ASP A 126 -11.81 16.93 5.78
N TYR A 127 -12.98 16.37 5.95
CA TYR A 127 -13.21 14.94 5.79
C TYR A 127 -13.99 14.62 4.52
N GLY A 128 -13.66 13.48 3.91
CA GLY A 128 -14.32 12.96 2.72
C GLY A 128 -15.16 11.73 3.01
N SER A 129 -16.32 11.65 2.35
CA SER A 129 -17.22 10.50 2.45
C SER A 129 -17.10 9.61 1.21
N SER A 130 -16.90 8.31 1.41
CA SER A 130 -16.87 7.35 0.31
C SER A 130 -17.16 5.94 0.78
N ASN A 131 -18.09 5.26 0.11
CA ASN A 131 -18.37 3.84 0.31
C ASN A 131 -17.35 2.93 -0.40
N ALA A 132 -16.51 3.49 -1.27
CA ALA A 132 -15.48 2.73 -1.99
C ALA A 132 -14.12 2.72 -1.27
N ALA A 133 -13.98 3.50 -0.19
CA ALA A 133 -12.78 3.47 0.64
C ALA A 133 -12.72 2.15 1.44
N PHE A 134 -11.52 1.64 1.64
CA PHE A 134 -11.29 0.48 2.51
C PHE A 134 -9.90 0.54 3.14
N LEU A 135 -9.75 -0.08 4.29
CA LEU A 135 -8.45 -0.48 4.82
C LEU A 135 -8.07 -1.87 4.29
N TRP A 136 -6.79 -2.18 4.30
CA TRP A 136 -6.33 -3.49 3.88
C TRP A 136 -5.08 -3.91 4.64
N TYR A 137 -4.82 -5.21 4.69
CA TYR A 137 -3.56 -5.75 5.18
C TYR A 137 -3.17 -7.03 4.44
N ASP A 138 -1.87 -7.29 4.41
CA ASP A 138 -1.29 -8.52 3.88
C ASP A 138 -1.44 -9.63 4.93
N LYS A 139 -2.22 -10.66 4.58
CA LYS A 139 -2.42 -11.86 5.42
C LYS A 139 -1.24 -12.83 5.29
N GLY A 140 -0.37 -12.62 4.32
CA GLY A 140 0.66 -13.55 3.86
C GLY A 140 0.18 -14.36 2.65
N GLY A 141 1.13 -14.84 1.85
CA GLY A 141 0.81 -15.66 0.68
C GLY A 141 0.25 -14.90 -0.53
N SER A 142 0.47 -13.60 -0.63
CA SER A 142 0.02 -12.75 -1.74
C SER A 142 -1.50 -12.51 -1.79
N GLU A 143 -2.18 -12.59 -0.65
CA GLU A 143 -3.61 -12.32 -0.50
C GLU A 143 -3.82 -11.09 0.40
N ALA A 144 -4.60 -10.11 -0.09
CA ALA A 144 -5.03 -8.96 0.70
C ALA A 144 -6.37 -9.24 1.39
N VAL A 145 -6.46 -8.86 2.67
CA VAL A 145 -7.75 -8.74 3.35
C VAL A 145 -8.19 -7.29 3.28
N ARG A 146 -9.30 -7.02 2.57
CA ARG A 146 -9.92 -5.70 2.55
C ARG A 146 -10.92 -5.57 3.69
N CYS A 147 -10.90 -4.41 4.31
CA CYS A 147 -11.78 -4.01 5.40
C CYS A 147 -12.65 -2.85 4.90
N PRO A 148 -13.86 -3.13 4.40
CA PRO A 148 -14.72 -2.10 3.84
C PRO A 148 -15.26 -1.16 4.91
N ILE A 149 -15.87 -0.04 4.49
CA ILE A 149 -16.56 0.87 5.38
C ILE A 149 -17.80 0.19 5.99
N LEU A 150 -18.06 0.41 7.27
CA LEU A 150 -19.14 -0.23 8.00
C LEU A 150 -20.53 0.22 7.53
N SER A 151 -20.75 1.53 7.42
CA SER A 151 -22.02 2.06 6.90
C SER A 151 -21.90 3.55 6.58
N GLY A 152 -22.58 3.95 5.47
CA GLY A 152 -22.77 5.35 5.12
C GLY A 152 -21.57 6.09 4.54
N GLY A 153 -20.36 5.54 4.66
CA GLY A 153 -19.14 6.11 4.08
C GLY A 153 -18.74 7.49 4.60
N ASN A 154 -19.44 8.00 5.62
CA ASN A 154 -19.19 9.31 6.20
C ASN A 154 -17.84 9.32 6.90
N ALA A 155 -17.08 10.40 6.71
CA ALA A 155 -15.77 10.58 7.32
C ALA A 155 -14.82 9.36 7.10
N ALA A 156 -14.86 8.78 5.89
CA ALA A 156 -13.98 7.66 5.54
C ALA A 156 -12.53 8.09 5.40
N ILE A 157 -12.30 9.32 4.95
CA ILE A 157 -10.98 9.92 4.71
C ILE A 157 -10.92 11.25 5.46
N PHE A 158 -9.80 11.53 6.08
CA PHE A 158 -9.49 12.85 6.63
C PHE A 158 -8.29 13.41 5.88
N ASP A 159 -8.45 14.60 5.34
CA ASP A 159 -7.48 15.24 4.45
C ASP A 159 -6.92 16.51 5.14
N TYR A 160 -6.00 16.30 6.08
CA TYR A 160 -5.35 17.39 6.81
C TYR A 160 -4.02 17.75 6.18
N ALA A 161 -3.85 19.00 5.75
CA ALA A 161 -2.59 19.52 5.17
C ALA A 161 -1.37 19.31 6.06
N THR A 162 -1.56 19.22 7.39
CA THR A 162 -0.49 19.00 8.37
C THR A 162 -0.37 17.57 8.85
N GLY A 163 -1.20 16.65 8.34
CA GLY A 163 -1.21 15.22 8.65
C GLY A 163 -0.81 14.37 7.46
N GLY A 164 -0.53 13.10 7.70
CA GLY A 164 -0.37 12.12 6.63
C GLY A 164 -1.67 11.37 6.31
N PRO A 165 -1.58 10.20 5.66
CA PRO A 165 -2.75 9.42 5.33
C PRO A 165 -3.60 9.09 6.56
N ASN A 166 -4.87 9.47 6.52
CA ASN A 166 -5.80 9.27 7.63
C ASN A 166 -7.12 8.68 7.12
N PHE A 167 -7.51 7.54 7.70
CA PHE A 167 -8.70 6.76 7.34
C PHE A 167 -9.57 6.55 8.58
N GLY A 168 -10.85 6.97 8.47
CA GLY A 168 -11.72 7.07 9.63
C GLY A 168 -11.17 8.06 10.64
N ALA A 169 -11.91 8.41 11.69
CA ALA A 169 -11.42 9.37 12.67
C ALA A 169 -10.14 8.90 13.38
N ALA A 170 -10.02 7.58 13.61
CA ALA A 170 -8.89 6.98 14.32
C ALA A 170 -8.62 5.53 13.86
N ASP A 171 -9.25 5.06 12.79
CA ASP A 171 -9.08 3.66 12.34
C ASP A 171 -7.67 3.40 11.86
N LEU A 172 -7.09 4.32 11.08
CA LEU A 172 -5.67 4.32 10.70
C LEU A 172 -5.20 5.75 10.48
N VAL A 173 -4.29 6.21 11.30
CA VAL A 173 -3.67 7.54 11.23
C VAL A 173 -2.17 7.38 11.09
N ILE A 174 -1.59 7.98 10.05
CA ILE A 174 -0.14 8.04 9.83
C ILE A 174 0.27 9.51 9.92
N GLY A 175 1.23 9.83 10.80
CA GLY A 175 1.66 11.21 10.99
C GLY A 175 0.50 12.10 11.45
N SER A 176 0.15 12.00 12.73
CA SER A 176 -0.95 12.79 13.32
C SER A 176 -0.87 14.26 12.91
N PRO A 177 -1.98 14.87 12.49
CA PRO A 177 -2.02 16.27 12.11
C PRO A 177 -1.71 17.17 13.32
N GLN A 178 -1.17 18.35 13.03
CA GLN A 178 -1.01 19.38 14.05
C GLN A 178 -2.38 19.97 14.39
N ALA A 179 -2.68 20.13 15.68
CA ALA A 179 -3.93 20.75 16.10
C ALA A 179 -4.04 22.17 15.53
N ALA A 180 -5.11 22.46 14.80
CA ALA A 180 -5.43 23.83 14.40
C ALA A 180 -5.81 24.62 15.66
N VAL A 181 -5.02 25.64 16.01
CA VAL A 181 -5.14 26.41 17.25
C VAL A 181 -6.34 27.36 17.27
N LEU A 182 -7.09 27.51 16.19
CA LEU A 182 -8.19 28.45 16.05
C LEU A 182 -9.46 27.79 15.55
N GLY A 183 -10.33 27.38 16.49
CA GLY A 183 -11.78 27.27 16.26
C GLY A 183 -12.26 26.17 15.28
N GLY A 184 -11.37 25.34 14.75
CA GLY A 184 -11.73 24.16 13.99
C GLY A 184 -12.07 23.02 14.94
N PHE A 185 -12.97 22.13 14.49
CA PHE A 185 -13.33 20.92 15.21
C PHE A 185 -12.08 20.03 15.34
N ALA A 186 -11.41 20.12 16.47
CA ALA A 186 -10.37 19.18 16.86
C ALA A 186 -11.07 17.85 17.18
N GLY A 187 -10.77 16.80 16.40
CA GLY A 187 -11.19 15.45 16.78
C GLY A 187 -10.59 15.05 18.15
N PRO A 188 -11.12 14.02 18.80
CA PRO A 188 -10.71 13.63 20.16
C PRO A 188 -9.22 13.28 20.33
N ASP A 189 -8.48 13.11 19.24
CA ASP A 189 -7.06 12.72 19.24
C ASP A 189 -6.08 13.90 19.04
N MET A 190 -6.55 15.14 19.00
CA MET A 190 -5.76 16.32 18.70
C MET A 190 -5.04 16.94 19.92
N GLU A 191 -4.91 16.21 21.03
CA GLU A 191 -4.17 16.71 22.21
C GLU A 191 -2.65 16.60 22.07
N ASP A 192 -2.14 15.95 21.02
CA ASP A 192 -0.70 15.79 20.82
C ASP A 192 -0.12 17.02 20.09
N THR A 193 0.11 18.09 20.84
CA THR A 193 0.89 19.26 20.40
C THR A 193 2.39 18.98 20.31
N SER A 194 2.76 17.70 20.28
CA SER A 194 4.16 17.30 20.26
C SER A 194 4.84 17.72 18.96
N ILE A 195 6.17 17.86 19.03
CA ILE A 195 7.05 18.09 17.90
C ILE A 195 7.01 16.98 16.84
N THR A 196 6.19 15.94 17.05
CA THR A 196 5.99 14.79 16.16
C THR A 196 4.80 14.96 15.22
N ALA A 197 4.01 16.03 15.34
CA ALA A 197 2.89 16.30 14.44
C ALA A 197 3.34 16.31 12.98
N GLY A 198 2.61 15.58 12.13
CA GLY A 198 2.98 15.40 10.72
C GLY A 198 4.21 14.52 10.47
N ASN A 199 4.78 13.89 11.49
CA ASN A 199 5.88 12.94 11.33
C ASN A 199 5.37 11.57 10.90
N LEU A 200 5.61 11.20 9.65
CA LEU A 200 5.12 9.95 9.06
C LEU A 200 5.84 8.69 9.56
N ARG A 201 6.85 8.81 10.42
CA ARG A 201 7.51 7.65 11.06
C ARG A 201 6.67 7.01 12.16
N GLU A 202 5.58 7.66 12.54
CA GLU A 202 4.67 7.20 13.58
C GLU A 202 3.24 7.12 13.08
N GLY A 203 2.50 6.17 13.59
CA GLY A 203 1.09 6.01 13.31
C GLY A 203 0.35 5.41 14.50
N SER A 204 -0.96 5.47 14.43
CA SER A 204 -1.85 4.85 15.40
C SER A 204 -3.06 4.22 14.71
N SER A 205 -3.67 3.23 15.37
CA SER A 205 -4.89 2.59 14.91
C SER A 205 -5.79 2.22 16.09
N SER A 206 -7.01 2.74 16.06
CA SER A 206 -8.14 2.34 16.91
C SER A 206 -9.20 1.64 16.06
N ALA A 207 -8.77 0.80 15.15
CA ALA A 207 -9.55 0.20 14.07
C ALA A 207 -10.89 -0.40 14.52
N GLY A 208 -11.92 -0.24 13.68
CA GLY A 208 -13.28 -0.73 13.88
C GLY A 208 -14.30 0.37 14.18
N GLY A 209 -13.93 1.64 14.04
CA GLY A 209 -14.85 2.78 14.15
C GLY A 209 -15.66 3.01 12.88
N ALA A 210 -14.96 3.27 11.78
CA ALA A 210 -15.54 3.51 10.47
C ALA A 210 -15.44 2.30 9.53
N PHE A 211 -14.43 1.44 9.71
CA PHE A 211 -14.16 0.29 8.84
C PHE A 211 -14.42 -1.04 9.53
N ASP A 212 -14.90 -2.02 8.78
CA ASP A 212 -15.11 -3.41 9.24
C ASP A 212 -13.78 -4.15 9.36
N VAL A 213 -13.12 -3.93 10.49
CA VAL A 213 -11.76 -4.42 10.71
C VAL A 213 -11.79 -5.70 11.55
N PRO A 214 -11.35 -6.84 10.99
CA PRO A 214 -11.37 -8.12 11.69
C PRO A 214 -10.34 -8.17 12.84
N THR A 215 -10.46 -9.19 13.69
CA THR A 215 -9.53 -9.44 14.80
C THR A 215 -8.08 -9.65 14.33
N GLY A 216 -7.89 -10.06 13.06
CA GLY A 216 -6.57 -10.24 12.43
C GLY A 216 -5.88 -8.94 11.97
N TRP A 217 -6.48 -7.78 12.18
CA TRP A 217 -5.86 -6.50 11.84
C TRP A 217 -4.47 -6.34 12.50
N PRO A 218 -3.43 -6.01 11.73
CA PRO A 218 -2.04 -6.21 12.17
C PRO A 218 -1.52 -5.21 13.19
N VAL A 219 -2.19 -4.06 13.36
CA VAL A 219 -1.75 -2.97 14.25
C VAL A 219 -2.90 -2.44 15.09
N ARG A 220 -2.62 -2.19 16.37
CA ARG A 220 -3.53 -1.52 17.31
C ARG A 220 -2.73 -0.63 18.22
N GLY A 221 -3.28 0.52 18.58
CA GLY A 221 -2.55 1.55 19.32
C GLY A 221 -1.47 2.21 18.48
N LYS A 222 -0.45 2.77 19.11
CA LYS A 222 0.68 3.44 18.44
C LYS A 222 1.64 2.42 17.83
N PHE A 223 2.19 2.73 16.66
CA PHE A 223 3.20 1.92 15.97
C PHE A 223 4.20 2.78 15.22
N SER A 224 5.40 2.22 14.99
CA SER A 224 6.44 2.88 14.20
C SER A 224 6.41 2.37 12.76
N VAL A 225 6.65 3.29 11.83
CA VAL A 225 6.66 3.06 10.39
C VAL A 225 8.10 2.99 9.88
N VAL A 226 8.37 2.02 9.01
CA VAL A 226 9.67 1.82 8.34
C VAL A 226 9.64 2.37 6.93
N GLU A 227 8.52 2.22 6.23
CA GLU A 227 8.33 2.76 4.88
C GLU A 227 6.86 3.04 4.62
N ILE A 228 6.61 4.06 3.80
CA ILE A 228 5.29 4.37 3.23
C ILE A 228 5.47 4.56 1.74
N GLU A 229 4.62 3.92 0.96
CA GLU A 229 4.46 4.20 -0.45
C GLU A 229 3.00 4.56 -0.75
N VAL A 230 2.81 5.51 -1.65
CA VAL A 230 1.49 5.88 -2.16
C VAL A 230 1.48 5.72 -3.67
N HIS A 231 0.57 4.88 -4.13
CA HIS A 231 0.43 4.54 -5.55
C HIS A 231 -0.81 5.21 -6.12
N CYS A 232 -0.64 5.98 -7.20
CA CYS A 232 -1.70 6.68 -7.92
C CYS A 232 -1.63 6.34 -9.41
N ASN A 233 -2.68 6.74 -10.17
CA ASN A 233 -2.60 6.68 -11.63
C ASN A 233 -1.68 7.79 -12.15
N GLY A 234 -0.55 7.43 -12.74
CA GLY A 234 0.43 8.36 -13.30
C GLY A 234 -0.08 9.22 -14.46
N ASN A 235 -1.20 8.81 -15.08
CA ASN A 235 -1.87 9.62 -16.10
C ASN A 235 -2.60 10.84 -15.51
N VAL A 236 -2.82 10.87 -14.19
CA VAL A 236 -3.38 12.02 -13.48
C VAL A 236 -2.21 12.89 -13.01
N LYS A 237 -2.11 14.10 -13.55
CA LYS A 237 -1.09 15.06 -13.10
C LYS A 237 -1.51 15.66 -11.76
N PRO A 238 -0.54 15.94 -10.86
CA PRO A 238 -0.84 16.70 -9.66
C PRO A 238 -1.49 18.03 -10.07
N SER A 239 -2.53 18.43 -9.36
CA SER A 239 -3.04 19.79 -9.46
C SER A 239 -1.85 20.67 -9.08
N GLY A 240 -1.31 21.41 -10.05
CA GLY A 240 -0.04 22.09 -9.91
C GLY A 240 0.05 22.74 -8.53
N SER A 241 1.09 22.44 -7.80
CA SER A 241 1.43 23.08 -6.54
C SER A 241 1.78 24.56 -6.82
N GLY A 242 0.76 25.30 -7.21
CA GLY A 242 0.74 26.74 -7.05
C GLY A 242 0.55 27.00 -5.56
N GLY A 243 1.56 26.66 -4.76
CA GLY A 243 1.68 27.08 -3.38
C GLY A 243 1.83 28.59 -3.30
N GLY A 244 0.85 29.29 -3.82
CA GLY A 244 0.60 30.66 -3.47
C GLY A 244 -0.17 30.63 -2.16
N PHE A 245 0.47 30.96 -1.06
CA PHE A 245 -0.21 31.48 0.11
C PHE A 245 -1.29 32.45 -0.39
N ARG A 246 -2.54 32.03 -0.41
CA ARG A 246 -3.67 32.94 -0.58
C ARG A 246 -3.72 33.76 0.70
N LEU A 247 -2.99 34.89 0.70
CA LEU A 247 -3.26 35.97 1.63
C LEU A 247 -4.73 36.38 1.37
N TRP A 248 -5.60 36.06 2.28
CA TRP A 248 -6.93 36.65 2.32
C TRP A 248 -6.74 38.16 2.53
N PRO A 249 -7.29 39.03 1.70
CA PRO A 249 -7.30 40.46 1.99
C PRO A 249 -8.20 40.65 3.22
N PHE A 250 -7.64 41.28 4.22
CA PHE A 250 -8.38 41.79 5.38
C PHE A 250 -9.39 42.88 4.97
#